data_c2fc12a9f912da4adddc14d91eaedbc7
#
_entry.id   c2fc12a9f912da4adddc14d91eaedbc7
#
_cell.length_a   1.000
_cell.length_b   1.000
_cell.length_c   1.000
_cell.angle_alpha   90.00
_cell.angle_beta   90.00
_cell.angle_gamma   90.00
#
_symmetry.space_group_name_H-M   'P 1'
#
loop_
_entity.id
_entity.type
_entity.pdbx_description
1 polymer ?
#
loop_
_entity_poly.entity_id
_entity_poly.type
_entity_poly.pdbx_seq_one_letter_code
_entity_poly.pdbx_strand_id
1 'polypeptide(L)'
;MKPAGDASPSPAKAELRIVGTSVSHEVEGLLERVAQAVGRRAPRVLQVGSRPLLSDRNERNWRSLVAKRFGNRARFVGIDLLEGANVDHVLDICSGPATLRAKLGGEPFDLVICCHVLEHTRRPATAARNIESALRPGGLAYVATPWSQAFHATPDDYWRFSVRGLMLLFERLEIVESFYSGGDVGLDVAYRVVRDGKPELGARAGAVEQGLFQLVLDHEDNRAVLARQATERLPVSRTYLPTLFVNVVGQRTA
;
A
#
# COMPACT_ATOMS: atom_id res chain seq x y z
N MET A 1 -33.86 24.34 -48.01
CA MET A 1 -33.85 23.21 -47.03
C MET A 1 -32.42 22.75 -46.85
N LYS A 2 -31.82 23.01 -45.68
CA LYS A 2 -30.54 22.43 -45.29
C LYS A 2 -30.80 21.08 -44.65
N PRO A 3 -30.03 20.04 -44.93
CA PRO A 3 -30.20 18.76 -44.26
C PRO A 3 -29.80 18.89 -42.79
N ALA A 4 -30.60 18.26 -41.90
CA ALA A 4 -30.35 18.16 -40.48
C ALA A 4 -29.04 17.38 -40.25
N GLY A 5 -28.10 18.01 -39.55
CA GLY A 5 -26.87 17.37 -39.15
C GLY A 5 -27.16 16.22 -38.18
N ASP A 6 -26.65 15.07 -38.54
CA ASP A 6 -26.62 13.86 -37.72
C ASP A 6 -25.73 14.11 -36.49
N ALA A 7 -26.34 14.37 -35.36
CA ALA A 7 -25.64 14.51 -34.10
C ALA A 7 -25.30 13.11 -33.62
N SER A 8 -24.09 12.63 -33.93
CA SER A 8 -23.54 11.44 -33.32
C SER A 8 -23.61 11.59 -31.81
N PRO A 9 -24.12 10.59 -31.05
CA PRO A 9 -24.18 10.65 -29.60
C PRO A 9 -22.77 10.84 -29.04
N SER A 10 -22.59 11.89 -28.26
CA SER A 10 -21.34 12.10 -27.50
C SER A 10 -21.02 10.82 -26.71
N PRO A 11 -19.79 10.29 -26.79
CA PRO A 11 -19.44 9.09 -26.04
C PRO A 11 -19.77 9.31 -24.57
N ALA A 12 -20.58 8.41 -24.01
CA ALA A 12 -20.95 8.44 -22.59
C ALA A 12 -19.67 8.62 -21.77
N LYS A 13 -19.60 9.69 -20.95
CA LYS A 13 -18.48 9.92 -20.06
C LYS A 13 -18.35 8.69 -19.17
N ALA A 14 -17.24 7.96 -19.29
CA ALA A 14 -16.93 6.82 -18.46
C ALA A 14 -17.12 7.18 -16.97
N GLU A 15 -17.99 6.45 -16.29
CA GLU A 15 -18.38 6.76 -14.92
C GLU A 15 -17.30 6.27 -13.95
N LEU A 16 -16.76 7.20 -13.17
CA LEU A 16 -15.85 6.90 -12.07
C LEU A 16 -16.67 6.52 -10.83
N ARG A 17 -16.35 5.38 -10.25
CA ARG A 17 -16.98 4.92 -9.01
C ARG A 17 -15.93 4.56 -7.97
N ILE A 18 -16.25 4.77 -6.70
CA ILE A 18 -15.50 4.23 -5.57
C ILE A 18 -16.17 2.91 -5.19
N VAL A 19 -15.39 1.83 -5.18
CA VAL A 19 -15.87 0.50 -4.79
C VAL A 19 -15.18 0.10 -3.51
N GLY A 20 -15.97 -0.30 -2.51
CA GLY A 20 -15.47 -0.84 -1.24
C GLY A 20 -15.20 -2.34 -1.35
N THR A 21 -14.14 -2.79 -0.70
CA THR A 21 -13.79 -4.20 -0.50
C THR A 21 -13.13 -4.33 0.87
N SER A 22 -12.56 -5.47 1.22
CA SER A 22 -11.75 -5.61 2.43
C SER A 22 -10.28 -5.72 2.08
N VAL A 23 -9.42 -5.24 2.98
CA VAL A 23 -7.96 -5.39 2.81
C VAL A 23 -7.58 -6.88 2.84
N SER A 24 -8.31 -7.70 3.59
CA SER A 24 -8.12 -9.16 3.58
C SER A 24 -8.37 -9.76 2.20
N HIS A 25 -9.41 -9.32 1.51
CA HIS A 25 -9.69 -9.73 0.12
C HIS A 25 -8.55 -9.31 -0.83
N GLU A 26 -8.05 -8.07 -0.71
CA GLU A 26 -6.93 -7.58 -1.53
C GLU A 26 -5.65 -8.40 -1.30
N VAL A 27 -5.37 -8.73 -0.04
CA VAL A 27 -4.22 -9.57 0.33
C VAL A 27 -4.36 -11.00 -0.21
N GLU A 28 -5.54 -11.59 -0.13
CA GLU A 28 -5.81 -12.90 -0.71
C GLU A 28 -5.61 -12.88 -2.23
N GLY A 29 -6.12 -11.86 -2.91
CA GLY A 29 -5.90 -11.66 -4.35
C GLY A 29 -4.42 -11.52 -4.71
N LEU A 30 -3.64 -10.77 -3.92
CA LEU A 30 -2.19 -10.67 -4.09
C LEU A 30 -1.50 -12.04 -3.97
N LEU A 31 -1.80 -12.81 -2.92
CA LEU A 31 -1.19 -14.11 -2.69
C LEU A 31 -1.61 -15.13 -3.79
N GLU A 32 -2.81 -15.00 -4.33
CA GLU A 32 -3.26 -15.79 -5.47
C GLU A 32 -2.47 -15.46 -6.75
N ARG A 33 -2.22 -14.18 -7.03
CA ARG A 33 -1.36 -13.75 -8.14
C ARG A 33 0.07 -14.32 -8.01
N VAL A 34 0.63 -14.28 -6.79
CA VAL A 34 1.93 -14.92 -6.53
C VAL A 34 1.87 -16.41 -6.81
N ALA A 35 0.81 -17.10 -6.37
CA ALA A 35 0.65 -18.53 -6.59
C ALA A 35 0.59 -18.89 -8.08
N GLN A 36 -0.16 -18.12 -8.87
CA GLN A 36 -0.23 -18.28 -10.32
C GLN A 36 1.13 -18.07 -10.99
N ALA A 37 1.85 -17.02 -10.56
CA ALA A 37 3.17 -16.68 -11.12
C ALA A 37 4.26 -17.71 -10.81
N VAL A 38 4.23 -18.32 -9.61
CA VAL A 38 5.23 -19.33 -9.22
C VAL A 38 4.87 -20.76 -9.64
N GLY A 39 3.59 -21.03 -9.88
CA GLY A 39 3.11 -22.37 -10.22
C GLY A 39 3.43 -23.39 -9.13
N ARG A 40 4.18 -24.45 -9.47
CA ARG A 40 4.59 -25.49 -8.51
C ARG A 40 5.85 -25.15 -7.73
N ARG A 41 6.56 -24.09 -8.08
CA ARG A 41 7.78 -23.66 -7.40
C ARG A 41 7.45 -23.09 -6.02
N ALA A 42 8.39 -23.21 -5.09
CA ALA A 42 8.30 -22.58 -3.78
C ALA A 42 8.52 -21.06 -3.91
N PRO A 43 7.60 -20.21 -3.46
CA PRO A 43 7.81 -18.77 -3.50
C PRO A 43 8.86 -18.34 -2.47
N ARG A 44 9.68 -17.35 -2.86
CA ARG A 44 10.52 -16.59 -1.93
C ARG A 44 9.85 -15.27 -1.64
N VAL A 45 9.65 -14.98 -0.36
CA VAL A 45 8.96 -13.77 0.11
C VAL A 45 9.90 -13.00 1.04
N LEU A 46 10.05 -11.70 0.79
CA LEU A 46 10.75 -10.75 1.67
C LEU A 46 9.71 -9.85 2.32
N GLN A 47 9.77 -9.72 3.64
CA GLN A 47 9.07 -8.65 4.36
C GLN A 47 10.10 -7.65 4.89
N VAL A 48 9.94 -6.39 4.49
CA VAL A 48 10.66 -5.23 5.02
C VAL A 48 9.83 -4.62 6.14
N GLY A 49 10.44 -4.36 7.30
CA GLY A 49 9.71 -3.99 8.51
C GLY A 49 8.93 -5.18 9.07
N SER A 50 9.63 -6.28 9.34
CA SER A 50 8.97 -7.54 9.69
C SER A 50 8.72 -7.70 11.19
N ARG A 51 9.29 -6.82 12.02
CA ARG A 51 9.11 -6.85 13.47
C ARG A 51 7.71 -6.37 13.85
N PRO A 52 6.87 -7.21 14.49
CA PRO A 52 5.54 -6.78 14.91
C PRO A 52 5.66 -5.73 16.03
N LEU A 53 4.85 -4.68 15.95
CA LEU A 53 4.68 -3.73 17.03
C LEU A 53 3.67 -4.30 18.02
N LEU A 54 4.08 -4.51 19.26
CA LEU A 54 3.24 -5.11 20.32
C LEU A 54 1.92 -4.37 20.59
N SER A 55 1.86 -3.09 20.20
CA SER A 55 0.70 -2.21 20.37
C SER A 55 -0.28 -2.24 19.20
N ASP A 56 0.09 -2.82 18.06
CA ASP A 56 -0.75 -2.78 16.86
C ASP A 56 -1.48 -4.12 16.66
N ARG A 57 -2.73 -4.17 17.14
CA ARG A 57 -3.62 -5.32 16.96
C ARG A 57 -4.08 -5.49 15.51
N ASN A 58 -3.82 -4.51 14.65
CA ASN A 58 -4.21 -4.51 13.25
C ASN A 58 -3.08 -4.96 12.33
N GLU A 59 -1.87 -5.13 12.87
CA GLU A 59 -0.74 -5.56 12.07
C GLU A 59 -0.95 -6.99 11.55
N ARG A 60 -0.89 -7.12 10.22
CA ARG A 60 -1.04 -8.41 9.56
C ARG A 60 0.21 -9.25 9.75
N ASN A 61 0.05 -10.43 10.29
CA ASN A 61 1.12 -11.41 10.33
C ASN A 61 1.34 -12.04 8.94
N TRP A 62 2.15 -11.37 8.12
CA TRP A 62 2.42 -11.80 6.75
C TRP A 62 3.06 -13.18 6.67
N ARG A 63 3.95 -13.53 7.61
CA ARG A 63 4.54 -14.87 7.68
C ARG A 63 3.46 -15.95 7.83
N SER A 64 2.50 -15.74 8.71
CA SER A 64 1.37 -16.64 8.89
C SER A 64 0.46 -16.71 7.66
N LEU A 65 0.17 -15.59 7.02
CA LEU A 65 -0.65 -15.54 5.80
C LEU A 65 0.02 -16.28 4.63
N VAL A 66 1.32 -16.06 4.44
CA VAL A 66 2.12 -16.77 3.43
C VAL A 66 2.17 -18.27 3.74
N ALA A 67 2.40 -18.64 5.01
CA ALA A 67 2.41 -20.05 5.42
C ALA A 67 1.04 -20.71 5.23
N LYS A 68 -0.05 -20.01 5.52
CA LYS A 68 -1.42 -20.50 5.29
C LYS A 68 -1.67 -20.77 3.80
N ARG A 69 -1.19 -19.88 2.89
CA ARG A 69 -1.43 -20.01 1.44
C ARG A 69 -0.51 -21.03 0.77
N PHE A 70 0.75 -21.10 1.15
CA PHE A 70 1.78 -21.89 0.47
C PHE A 70 2.32 -23.08 1.25
N GLY A 71 1.95 -23.18 2.54
CA GLY A 71 2.48 -24.20 3.44
C GLY A 71 3.99 -24.03 3.68
N ASN A 72 4.65 -25.11 4.08
CA ASN A 72 6.10 -25.12 4.36
C ASN A 72 6.98 -24.96 3.11
N ARG A 73 6.39 -24.85 1.92
CA ARG A 73 7.14 -24.62 0.68
C ARG A 73 7.68 -23.21 0.55
N ALA A 74 6.96 -22.20 1.10
CA ALA A 74 7.38 -20.83 1.02
C ALA A 74 8.66 -20.58 1.82
N ARG A 75 9.60 -19.83 1.21
CA ARG A 75 10.81 -19.33 1.89
C ARG A 75 10.57 -17.86 2.26
N PHE A 76 10.23 -17.64 3.50
CA PHE A 76 9.97 -16.29 4.02
C PHE A 76 11.21 -15.72 4.68
N VAL A 77 11.59 -14.49 4.34
CA VAL A 77 12.69 -13.73 4.94
C VAL A 77 12.11 -12.43 5.46
N GLY A 78 12.31 -12.17 6.75
CA GLY A 78 11.94 -10.91 7.40
C GLY A 78 13.17 -10.07 7.72
N ILE A 79 13.12 -8.77 7.41
CA ILE A 79 14.16 -7.80 7.80
C ILE A 79 13.54 -6.63 8.56
N ASP A 80 14.30 -6.12 9.53
CA ASP A 80 13.95 -4.93 10.30
C ASP A 80 15.23 -4.23 10.78
N LEU A 81 15.12 -2.99 11.26
CA LEU A 81 16.23 -2.27 11.89
C LEU A 81 16.58 -2.81 13.28
N LEU A 82 15.63 -3.48 13.93
CA LEU A 82 15.76 -4.01 15.28
C LEU A 82 15.45 -5.50 15.30
N GLU A 83 16.05 -6.21 16.22
CA GLU A 83 15.73 -7.60 16.51
C GLU A 83 14.30 -7.76 17.03
N GLY A 84 13.68 -8.89 16.75
CA GLY A 84 12.35 -9.22 17.23
C GLY A 84 11.73 -10.42 16.54
N ALA A 85 10.49 -10.71 16.90
CA ALA A 85 9.74 -11.77 16.25
C ALA A 85 9.63 -11.50 14.74
N ASN A 86 9.67 -12.55 13.93
CA ASN A 86 9.62 -12.51 12.46
C ASN A 86 10.84 -11.83 11.77
N VAL A 87 11.86 -11.39 12.51
CA VAL A 87 13.08 -10.79 11.96
C VAL A 87 14.14 -11.86 11.80
N ASP A 88 14.47 -12.19 10.55
CA ASP A 88 15.54 -13.15 10.25
C ASP A 88 16.90 -12.44 10.14
N HIS A 89 16.90 -11.17 9.73
CA HIS A 89 18.11 -10.34 9.67
C HIS A 89 17.82 -8.92 10.13
N VAL A 90 18.64 -8.41 11.06
CA VAL A 90 18.70 -6.98 11.35
C VAL A 90 19.40 -6.30 10.19
N LEU A 91 18.64 -5.54 9.39
CA LEU A 91 19.11 -5.00 8.13
C LEU A 91 18.29 -3.78 7.71
N ASP A 92 18.97 -2.67 7.41
CA ASP A 92 18.36 -1.50 6.80
C ASP A 92 18.14 -1.75 5.30
N ILE A 93 16.90 -1.62 4.83
CA ILE A 93 16.58 -1.70 3.41
C ILE A 93 17.31 -0.64 2.57
N CYS A 94 17.78 0.43 3.17
CA CYS A 94 18.61 1.46 2.53
C CYS A 94 20.11 1.12 2.49
N SER A 95 20.52 -0.06 2.94
CA SER A 95 21.89 -0.52 2.84
C SER A 95 22.36 -0.65 1.39
N GLY A 96 23.68 -0.64 1.19
CA GLY A 96 24.25 -0.83 -0.13
C GLY A 96 23.90 -2.19 -0.75
N PRO A 97 23.85 -2.29 -2.09
CA PRO A 97 23.44 -3.52 -2.78
C PRO A 97 24.26 -4.77 -2.42
N ALA A 98 25.56 -4.60 -2.17
CA ALA A 98 26.43 -5.71 -1.76
C ALA A 98 26.02 -6.28 -0.39
N THR A 99 25.74 -5.42 0.58
CA THR A 99 25.28 -5.80 1.92
C THR A 99 23.92 -6.52 1.85
N LEU A 100 22.98 -5.97 1.09
CA LEU A 100 21.67 -6.59 0.89
C LEU A 100 21.82 -7.98 0.26
N ARG A 101 22.60 -8.10 -0.82
CA ARG A 101 22.85 -9.38 -1.49
C ARG A 101 23.48 -10.41 -0.54
N ALA A 102 24.48 -10.00 0.22
CA ALA A 102 25.16 -10.91 1.16
C ALA A 102 24.20 -11.41 2.26
N LYS A 103 23.36 -10.53 2.80
CA LYS A 103 22.41 -10.88 3.87
C LYS A 103 21.17 -11.64 3.38
N LEU A 104 20.65 -11.30 2.20
CA LEU A 104 19.44 -11.89 1.64
C LEU A 104 19.70 -13.15 0.79
N GLY A 105 20.96 -13.56 0.65
CA GLY A 105 21.34 -14.82 -0.02
C GLY A 105 21.40 -14.76 -1.54
N GLY A 106 21.34 -13.57 -2.14
CA GLY A 106 21.57 -13.37 -3.60
C GLY A 106 20.48 -13.83 -4.56
N GLU A 107 19.60 -14.72 -4.15
CA GLU A 107 18.46 -15.16 -4.98
C GLU A 107 17.31 -14.13 -4.92
N PRO A 108 16.70 -13.81 -6.09
CA PRO A 108 15.62 -12.84 -6.13
C PRO A 108 14.32 -13.37 -5.51
N PHE A 109 13.45 -12.45 -5.10
CA PHE A 109 12.18 -12.73 -4.47
C PHE A 109 11.02 -12.72 -5.48
N ASP A 110 9.99 -13.49 -5.19
CA ASP A 110 8.72 -13.52 -5.91
C ASP A 110 7.77 -12.44 -5.42
N LEU A 111 7.86 -12.14 -4.13
CA LEU A 111 7.07 -11.12 -3.46
C LEU A 111 7.96 -10.35 -2.49
N VAL A 112 7.89 -9.02 -2.54
CA VAL A 112 8.41 -8.14 -1.50
C VAL A 112 7.24 -7.39 -0.88
N ILE A 113 7.15 -7.44 0.44
CA ILE A 113 6.13 -6.75 1.25
C ILE A 113 6.83 -5.64 2.01
N CYS A 114 6.35 -4.41 1.87
CA CYS A 114 6.88 -3.24 2.57
C CYS A 114 5.70 -2.38 3.05
N CYS A 115 5.23 -2.65 4.27
CA CYS A 115 4.10 -1.95 4.85
C CYS A 115 4.56 -1.12 6.04
N HIS A 116 4.19 0.15 6.07
CA HIS A 116 4.48 1.06 7.19
C HIS A 116 5.99 1.17 7.49
N VAL A 117 6.81 1.35 6.44
CA VAL A 117 8.27 1.48 6.53
C VAL A 117 8.76 2.73 5.82
N LEU A 118 8.23 3.04 4.64
CA LEU A 118 8.77 4.13 3.81
C LEU A 118 8.59 5.50 4.46
N GLU A 119 7.53 5.68 5.25
CA GLU A 119 7.29 6.89 6.05
C GLU A 119 8.38 7.15 7.10
N HIS A 120 9.00 6.07 7.61
CA HIS A 120 10.07 6.10 8.61
C HIS A 120 11.48 6.15 7.98
N THR A 121 11.56 6.17 6.67
CA THR A 121 12.83 6.06 5.93
C THR A 121 13.29 7.42 5.44
N ARG A 122 14.49 7.87 5.83
CA ARG A 122 15.06 9.14 5.33
C ARG A 122 15.30 9.15 3.82
N ARG A 123 15.47 7.97 3.21
CA ARG A 123 15.81 7.80 1.79
C ARG A 123 14.84 6.86 1.09
N PRO A 124 13.55 7.21 1.00
CA PRO A 124 12.51 6.31 0.45
C PRO A 124 12.80 5.88 -1.00
N ALA A 125 13.39 6.75 -1.82
CA ALA A 125 13.82 6.39 -3.17
C ALA A 125 14.92 5.33 -3.20
N THR A 126 15.82 5.29 -2.20
CA THR A 126 16.83 4.23 -2.07
C THR A 126 16.19 2.92 -1.66
N ALA A 127 15.26 2.96 -0.69
CA ALA A 127 14.48 1.79 -0.28
C ALA A 127 13.69 1.20 -1.46
N ALA A 128 13.01 2.04 -2.23
CA ALA A 128 12.26 1.63 -3.41
C ALA A 128 13.15 0.94 -4.45
N ARG A 129 14.29 1.53 -4.84
CA ARG A 129 15.24 0.89 -5.76
C ARG A 129 15.76 -0.45 -5.24
N ASN A 130 15.99 -0.57 -3.94
CA ASN A 130 16.45 -1.82 -3.34
C ASN A 130 15.35 -2.89 -3.32
N ILE A 131 14.09 -2.51 -3.06
CA ILE A 131 12.91 -3.38 -3.18
C ILE A 131 12.78 -3.89 -4.61
N GLU A 132 12.84 -2.99 -5.60
CA GLU A 132 12.79 -3.35 -7.02
C GLU A 132 13.91 -4.33 -7.40
N SER A 133 15.13 -4.07 -6.92
CA SER A 133 16.32 -4.89 -7.22
C SER A 133 16.27 -6.26 -6.55
N ALA A 134 15.55 -6.39 -5.45
CA ALA A 134 15.35 -7.67 -4.76
C ALA A 134 14.36 -8.60 -5.48
N LEU A 135 13.46 -8.05 -6.29
CA LEU A 135 12.48 -8.83 -7.04
C LEU A 135 13.11 -9.52 -8.26
N ARG A 136 12.61 -10.69 -8.61
CA ARG A 136 12.85 -11.27 -9.94
C ARG A 136 12.01 -10.55 -11.01
N PRO A 137 12.36 -10.65 -12.30
CA PRO A 137 11.44 -10.25 -13.37
C PRO A 137 10.06 -10.95 -13.21
N GLY A 138 8.98 -10.20 -13.29
CA GLY A 138 7.62 -10.68 -13.03
C GLY A 138 7.26 -10.85 -11.55
N GLY A 139 8.18 -10.62 -10.61
CA GLY A 139 7.92 -10.61 -9.18
C GLY A 139 7.09 -9.40 -8.76
N LEU A 140 6.38 -9.51 -7.63
CA LEU A 140 5.45 -8.50 -7.13
C LEU A 140 6.00 -7.78 -5.90
N ALA A 141 5.79 -6.47 -5.83
CA ALA A 141 5.93 -5.69 -4.60
C ALA A 141 4.54 -5.29 -4.11
N TYR A 142 4.29 -5.46 -2.82
CA TYR A 142 3.16 -4.86 -2.13
C TYR A 142 3.69 -3.82 -1.15
N VAL A 143 3.27 -2.58 -1.34
CA VAL A 143 3.74 -1.44 -0.54
C VAL A 143 2.54 -0.69 -0.01
N ALA A 144 2.52 -0.46 1.30
CA ALA A 144 1.52 0.34 1.99
C ALA A 144 2.19 1.43 2.82
N THR A 145 1.67 2.66 2.74
CA THR A 145 2.18 3.81 3.50
C THR A 145 1.02 4.70 3.94
N PRO A 146 1.16 5.49 5.01
CA PRO A 146 0.14 6.44 5.39
C PRO A 146 -0.01 7.56 4.37
N TRP A 147 -1.26 7.82 3.97
CA TRP A 147 -1.67 9.03 3.29
C TRP A 147 -2.09 10.10 4.31
N SER A 148 -2.91 9.70 5.28
CA SER A 148 -3.39 10.53 6.36
C SER A 148 -3.22 9.80 7.69
N GLN A 149 -2.31 10.27 8.51
CA GLN A 149 -2.06 9.75 9.85
C GLN A 149 -1.34 10.82 10.66
N ALA A 150 -1.65 10.92 11.95
CA ALA A 150 -0.91 11.78 12.86
C ALA A 150 0.56 11.34 12.93
N PHE A 151 1.44 12.28 13.32
CA PHE A 151 2.84 11.96 13.59
C PHE A 151 2.96 10.78 14.58
N HIS A 152 3.77 9.80 14.22
CA HIS A 152 4.03 8.62 15.06
C HIS A 152 5.49 8.20 14.87
N ALA A 153 6.30 8.38 15.90
CA ALA A 153 7.72 8.08 15.80
C ALA A 153 8.04 6.65 16.21
N THR A 154 8.65 5.87 15.30
CA THR A 154 9.39 4.64 15.64
C THR A 154 10.17 4.16 14.40
N PRO A 155 11.43 4.55 14.20
CA PRO A 155 12.26 5.44 15.03
C PRO A 155 11.99 6.93 14.81
N ASP A 156 11.39 7.34 13.68
CA ASP A 156 11.05 8.70 13.30
C ASP A 156 9.98 8.67 12.20
N ASP A 157 9.37 9.79 11.86
CA ASP A 157 8.24 9.86 10.93
C ASP A 157 8.43 11.04 9.97
N TYR A 158 8.78 10.74 8.72
CA TYR A 158 9.22 11.75 7.74
C TYR A 158 8.20 12.03 6.65
N TRP A 159 7.38 11.02 6.23
CA TRP A 159 6.65 11.11 4.97
C TRP A 159 5.18 10.77 5.10
N ARG A 160 4.39 11.44 4.25
CA ARG A 160 3.02 11.05 3.89
C ARG A 160 2.97 11.02 2.37
N PHE A 161 2.52 9.89 1.82
CA PHE A 161 2.54 9.69 0.38
C PHE A 161 1.13 9.76 -0.18
N SER A 162 0.94 10.57 -1.25
CA SER A 162 -0.19 10.34 -2.14
C SER A 162 0.05 9.06 -2.96
N VAL A 163 -1.02 8.49 -3.52
CA VAL A 163 -0.86 7.32 -4.41
C VAL A 163 0.12 7.59 -5.56
N ARG A 164 0.05 8.80 -6.14
CA ARG A 164 0.97 9.21 -7.22
C ARG A 164 2.40 9.39 -6.73
N GLY A 165 2.57 9.97 -5.55
CA GLY A 165 3.89 10.10 -4.92
C GLY A 165 4.52 8.76 -4.64
N LEU A 166 3.75 7.79 -4.14
CA LEU A 166 4.23 6.44 -3.91
C LEU A 166 4.59 5.72 -5.21
N MET A 167 3.75 5.83 -6.25
CA MET A 167 4.03 5.25 -7.57
C MET A 167 5.32 5.81 -8.20
N LEU A 168 5.61 7.11 -8.00
CA LEU A 168 6.82 7.74 -8.52
C LEU A 168 8.13 7.20 -7.91
N LEU A 169 8.08 6.56 -6.75
CA LEU A 169 9.25 5.94 -6.15
C LEU A 169 9.69 4.66 -6.87
N PHE A 170 8.75 4.01 -7.58
CA PHE A 170 8.96 2.69 -8.18
C PHE A 170 9.01 2.79 -9.71
N GLU A 171 10.18 3.14 -10.24
CA GLU A 171 10.37 3.38 -11.68
C GLU A 171 10.40 2.10 -12.52
N ARG A 172 10.75 0.96 -11.91
CA ARG A 172 10.90 -0.34 -12.59
C ARG A 172 9.74 -1.29 -12.31
N LEU A 173 8.68 -0.80 -11.67
CA LEU A 173 7.47 -1.57 -11.46
C LEU A 173 6.35 -1.04 -12.36
N GLU A 174 5.70 -1.95 -13.06
CA GLU A 174 4.37 -1.69 -13.60
C GLU A 174 3.37 -1.79 -12.45
N ILE A 175 2.71 -0.70 -12.11
CA ILE A 175 1.70 -0.70 -11.06
C ILE A 175 0.44 -1.38 -11.61
N VAL A 176 0.12 -2.54 -11.06
CA VAL A 176 -1.01 -3.37 -11.49
C VAL A 176 -2.26 -3.16 -10.65
N GLU A 177 -2.09 -2.68 -9.40
CA GLU A 177 -3.20 -2.35 -8.50
C GLU A 177 -2.84 -1.19 -7.58
N SER A 178 -3.86 -0.41 -7.22
CA SER A 178 -3.79 0.55 -6.12
C SER A 178 -5.14 0.66 -5.43
N PHE A 179 -5.12 0.87 -4.11
CA PHE A 179 -6.31 1.08 -3.31
C PHE A 179 -5.97 1.87 -2.05
N TYR A 180 -6.99 2.42 -1.41
CA TYR A 180 -6.90 3.06 -0.10
C TYR A 180 -7.43 2.11 0.96
N SER A 181 -6.85 2.10 2.14
CA SER A 181 -7.36 1.31 3.27
C SER A 181 -7.52 2.16 4.52
N GLY A 182 -8.54 1.86 5.31
CA GLY A 182 -8.70 2.44 6.64
C GLY A 182 -7.67 1.86 7.61
N GLY A 183 -7.17 2.71 8.51
CA GLY A 183 -6.22 2.32 9.56
C GLY A 183 -6.82 2.29 10.96
N ASP A 184 -8.13 2.49 11.09
CA ASP A 184 -8.78 2.48 12.40
C ASP A 184 -9.00 1.04 12.90
N VAL A 185 -8.95 0.90 14.24
CA VAL A 185 -9.06 -0.40 14.89
C VAL A 185 -10.35 -1.12 14.49
N GLY A 186 -10.21 -2.32 13.95
CA GLY A 186 -11.33 -3.18 13.58
C GLY A 186 -11.93 -2.92 12.19
N LEU A 187 -11.41 -1.96 11.43
CA LEU A 187 -11.86 -1.71 10.06
C LEU A 187 -10.98 -2.46 9.05
N ASP A 188 -11.51 -3.51 8.46
CA ASP A 188 -10.90 -4.21 7.32
C ASP A 188 -11.51 -3.68 6.01
N VAL A 189 -11.31 -2.39 5.73
CA VAL A 189 -11.93 -1.70 4.59
C VAL A 189 -10.86 -1.26 3.61
N ALA A 190 -11.08 -1.58 2.34
CA ALA A 190 -10.30 -1.09 1.22
C ALA A 190 -11.22 -0.37 0.23
N TYR A 191 -10.74 0.74 -0.32
CA TYR A 191 -11.46 1.55 -1.32
C TYR A 191 -10.66 1.60 -2.60
N ARG A 192 -11.32 1.28 -3.70
CA ARG A 192 -10.73 1.26 -5.03
C ARG A 192 -11.49 2.18 -5.97
N VAL A 193 -10.77 2.90 -6.83
CA VAL A 193 -11.40 3.60 -7.95
C VAL A 193 -11.53 2.66 -9.10
N VAL A 194 -12.70 2.64 -9.67
CA VAL A 194 -12.98 1.91 -10.91
C VAL A 194 -13.56 2.86 -11.95
N ARG A 195 -13.19 2.62 -13.20
CA ARG A 195 -13.82 3.22 -14.37
C ARG A 195 -14.33 2.09 -15.24
N ASP A 196 -15.62 2.12 -15.55
CA ASP A 196 -16.26 1.05 -16.33
C ASP A 196 -15.95 -0.35 -15.79
N GLY A 197 -15.96 -0.50 -14.45
CA GLY A 197 -15.68 -1.75 -13.76
C GLY A 197 -14.21 -2.18 -13.69
N LYS A 198 -13.26 -1.41 -14.24
CA LYS A 198 -11.82 -1.68 -14.20
C LYS A 198 -11.11 -0.76 -13.22
N PRO A 199 -10.04 -1.21 -12.53
CA PRO A 199 -9.24 -0.34 -11.67
C PRO A 199 -8.70 0.87 -12.44
N GLU A 200 -8.88 2.07 -11.87
CA GLU A 200 -8.33 3.31 -12.40
C GLU A 200 -7.02 3.62 -11.68
N LEU A 201 -5.90 3.43 -12.36
CA LEU A 201 -4.55 3.61 -11.81
C LEU A 201 -3.94 4.97 -12.19
N GLY A 202 -4.66 5.74 -12.99
CA GLY A 202 -4.09 6.90 -13.69
C GLY A 202 -4.16 8.22 -12.95
N ALA A 203 -4.15 9.31 -13.74
CA ALA A 203 -4.09 10.70 -13.29
C ALA A 203 -5.28 11.14 -12.40
N ARG A 204 -6.34 10.35 -12.31
CA ARG A 204 -7.55 10.65 -11.55
C ARG A 204 -7.58 10.03 -10.15
N ALA A 205 -6.52 9.33 -9.74
CA ALA A 205 -6.38 8.87 -8.35
C ALA A 205 -6.47 10.05 -7.35
N GLY A 206 -5.98 11.23 -7.73
CA GLY A 206 -6.14 12.45 -6.92
C GLY A 206 -7.60 12.90 -6.72
N ALA A 207 -8.50 12.62 -7.67
CA ALA A 207 -9.93 12.90 -7.49
C ALA A 207 -10.58 12.01 -6.44
N VAL A 208 -10.01 10.83 -6.20
CA VAL A 208 -10.45 9.92 -5.14
C VAL A 208 -9.98 10.37 -3.78
N GLU A 209 -8.74 10.81 -3.68
CA GLU A 209 -8.22 11.42 -2.45
C GLU A 209 -9.11 12.58 -2.02
N GLN A 210 -9.52 13.44 -2.97
CA GLN A 210 -10.51 14.49 -2.73
C GLN A 210 -11.85 13.93 -2.27
N GLY A 211 -12.37 12.91 -2.94
CA GLY A 211 -13.65 12.29 -2.58
C GLY A 211 -13.62 11.62 -1.22
N LEU A 212 -12.55 10.91 -0.88
CA LEU A 212 -12.38 10.30 0.44
C LEU A 212 -12.26 11.36 1.53
N PHE A 213 -11.52 12.43 1.29
CA PHE A 213 -11.42 13.55 2.23
C PHE A 213 -12.77 14.23 2.44
N GLN A 214 -13.54 14.44 1.37
CA GLN A 214 -14.88 15.03 1.46
C GLN A 214 -15.85 14.13 2.22
N LEU A 215 -15.83 12.82 1.99
CA LEU A 215 -16.65 11.86 2.74
C LEU A 215 -16.38 11.92 4.24
N VAL A 216 -15.13 12.11 4.63
CA VAL A 216 -14.73 12.23 6.03
C VAL A 216 -15.23 13.52 6.64
N LEU A 217 -15.06 14.65 5.94
CA LEU A 217 -15.54 15.94 6.42
C LEU A 217 -17.06 16.02 6.49
N ASP A 218 -17.74 15.30 5.61
CA ASP A 218 -19.19 15.28 5.53
C ASP A 218 -19.84 14.34 6.56
N HIS A 219 -19.08 13.51 7.25
CA HIS A 219 -19.62 12.69 8.32
C HIS A 219 -20.15 13.57 9.46
N GLU A 220 -21.36 13.27 9.94
CA GLU A 220 -22.07 14.10 10.94
C GLU A 220 -21.25 14.29 12.21
N ASP A 221 -20.62 13.23 12.72
CA ASP A 221 -19.77 13.28 13.91
C ASP A 221 -18.58 14.21 13.73
N ASN A 222 -17.94 14.20 12.55
CA ASN A 222 -16.81 15.07 12.25
C ASN A 222 -17.25 16.53 12.16
N ARG A 223 -18.41 16.81 11.56
CA ARG A 223 -18.98 18.17 11.53
C ARG A 223 -19.28 18.69 12.94
N ALA A 224 -19.86 17.87 13.78
CA ALA A 224 -20.17 18.22 15.16
C ALA A 224 -18.89 18.54 15.95
N VAL A 225 -17.85 17.71 15.79
CA VAL A 225 -16.55 17.91 16.46
C VAL A 225 -15.86 19.19 15.95
N LEU A 226 -15.85 19.42 14.64
CA LEU A 226 -15.27 20.64 14.04
C LEU A 226 -15.98 21.92 14.52
N ALA A 227 -17.32 21.91 14.53
CA ALA A 227 -18.12 23.02 15.00
C ALA A 227 -17.84 23.31 16.47
N ARG A 228 -17.77 22.28 17.31
CA ARG A 228 -17.44 22.38 18.73
C ARG A 228 -16.05 22.97 18.97
N GLN A 229 -15.03 22.53 18.20
CA GLN A 229 -13.68 23.09 18.35
C GLN A 229 -13.58 24.55 17.93
N ALA A 230 -14.29 24.95 16.88
CA ALA A 230 -14.33 26.34 16.46
C ALA A 230 -14.91 27.27 17.58
N THR A 231 -15.88 26.77 18.35
CA THR A 231 -16.52 27.52 19.41
C THR A 231 -15.79 27.42 20.74
N GLU A 232 -15.27 26.26 21.10
CA GLU A 232 -14.67 25.99 22.41
C GLU A 232 -13.14 26.19 22.44
N ARG A 233 -12.51 26.51 21.30
CA ARG A 233 -11.04 26.62 21.15
C ARG A 233 -10.31 25.36 21.62
N LEU A 234 -10.91 24.22 21.42
CA LEU A 234 -10.28 22.93 21.75
C LEU A 234 -9.06 22.69 20.86
N PRO A 235 -8.00 22.05 21.38
CA PRO A 235 -6.87 21.68 20.55
C PRO A 235 -7.33 20.74 19.44
N VAL A 236 -6.77 20.89 18.24
CA VAL A 236 -7.05 20.00 17.11
C VAL A 236 -6.71 18.57 17.52
N SER A 237 -7.72 17.70 17.50
CA SER A 237 -7.59 16.31 17.86
C SER A 237 -7.36 15.45 16.59
N ARG A 238 -6.73 14.29 16.76
CA ARG A 238 -6.53 13.29 15.68
C ARG A 238 -7.83 12.77 15.07
N THR A 239 -8.97 13.00 15.73
CA THR A 239 -10.26 12.44 15.36
C THR A 239 -10.86 13.03 14.08
N TYR A 240 -10.26 14.05 13.49
CA TYR A 240 -10.80 14.67 12.28
C TYR A 240 -10.43 14.01 10.99
N LEU A 241 -9.21 13.49 10.92
CA LEU A 241 -8.73 12.81 9.72
C LEU A 241 -8.68 11.32 10.03
N PRO A 242 -9.41 10.48 9.31
CA PRO A 242 -9.26 9.05 9.46
C PRO A 242 -7.83 8.70 9.10
N THR A 243 -7.31 7.72 9.78
CA THR A 243 -6.08 7.10 9.36
C THR A 243 -6.34 6.35 8.06
N LEU A 244 -5.74 6.83 6.98
CA LEU A 244 -5.84 6.22 5.65
C LEU A 244 -4.46 5.88 5.13
N PHE A 245 -4.38 4.70 4.52
CA PHE A 245 -3.18 4.21 3.86
C PHE A 245 -3.38 4.15 2.36
N VAL A 246 -2.31 4.43 1.63
CA VAL A 246 -2.20 4.16 0.21
C VAL A 246 -1.51 2.82 0.04
N ASN A 247 -2.10 1.96 -0.77
CA ASN A 247 -1.58 0.64 -1.09
C ASN A 247 -1.32 0.53 -2.58
N VAL A 248 -0.18 0.01 -2.98
CA VAL A 248 0.15 -0.28 -4.36
C VAL A 248 0.68 -1.71 -4.51
N VAL A 249 0.29 -2.35 -5.58
CA VAL A 249 0.90 -3.60 -6.05
C VAL A 249 1.59 -3.31 -7.37
N GLY A 250 2.89 -3.51 -7.40
CA GLY A 250 3.69 -3.33 -8.60
C GLY A 250 4.34 -4.65 -9.04
N GLN A 251 4.40 -4.87 -10.35
CA GLN A 251 5.09 -6.01 -10.95
C GLN A 251 6.40 -5.54 -11.57
N ARG A 252 7.51 -6.21 -11.25
CA ARG A 252 8.79 -5.91 -11.86
C ARG A 252 8.76 -6.25 -13.35
N THR A 253 9.01 -5.24 -14.17
CA THR A 253 9.25 -5.43 -15.61
C THR A 253 10.56 -6.19 -15.88
N ALA A 254 10.71 -6.71 -17.06
CA ALA A 254 11.89 -7.48 -17.46
C ALA A 254 13.19 -6.64 -17.45
#